data_6ed3fb72921d79b743d3a11e3523669f
#
_entry.id   6ed3fb72921d79b743d3a11e3523669f
#
_cell.length_a   1.000
_cell.length_b   1.000
_cell.length_c   1.000
_cell.angle_alpha   90.00
_cell.angle_beta   90.00
_cell.angle_gamma   90.00
#
_symmetry.space_group_name_H-M   'P 1'
#
loop_
_entity.id
_entity.type
_entity.pdbx_description
1 polymer ?
#
loop_
_entity_poly.entity_id
_entity_poly.type
_entity_poly.pdbx_seq_one_letter_code
_entity_poly.pdbx_strand_id
1 'polypeptide(L)'
;MKKHPGFDQEIETEFQDEFYRNSLRTHRIALWIGIIAYIFFQLLDLGMPPEIIRSLLIIRFGVVIPILLGLFAFSYTKIHKKTYDLVSSLALLAAGIGVMAVQVTVEPGGFSTYITSLIIVIISAYTLARLRYFAASFTGWTLFVVFTGTALFLNITNNLVISVAFLAVSNLIGMTSAYFNDQYMRREFLQRKLLEQERQRSDRLLLNILPTPVAERLKQGDIIADSYDDASVLFVDIVGFTQWASQKHPEEVLSTLNVIFSHYDKLVEELQLEKIKTIGDAYMVVGGVPTPQKNHLVAIATLALRIKETMQDHSQINPAGFVLRQGIQCGPVVAGVIGSKKFIYDLWGDTVNTANRLE
;
A
#
# COMPACT_ATOMS: atom_id res chain seq x y z
N MET A 1 25.03 5.24 5.14
CA MET A 1 23.67 5.07 5.71
C MET A 1 23.71 3.86 6.65
N LYS A 2 23.60 4.03 7.98
CA LYS A 2 23.50 2.89 8.89
C LYS A 2 22.12 2.26 8.70
N LYS A 3 22.08 0.97 8.30
CA LYS A 3 20.85 0.18 8.20
C LYS A 3 20.19 0.15 9.57
N HIS A 4 18.93 0.55 9.65
CA HIS A 4 18.12 0.28 10.84
C HIS A 4 17.96 -1.25 10.95
N PRO A 5 18.14 -1.86 12.11
CA PRO A 5 17.91 -3.29 12.25
C PRO A 5 16.42 -3.58 12.00
N GLY A 6 16.08 -4.15 10.85
CA GLY A 6 14.73 -4.60 10.52
C GLY A 6 14.21 -4.30 9.12
N PHE A 7 14.88 -3.45 8.32
CA PHE A 7 14.48 -3.22 6.94
C PHE A 7 15.57 -3.73 5.97
N ASP A 8 15.17 -4.58 5.02
CA ASP A 8 15.97 -4.87 3.85
C ASP A 8 16.05 -3.62 2.96
N GLN A 9 17.06 -3.56 2.08
CA GLN A 9 17.32 -2.37 1.26
C GLN A 9 16.12 -2.00 0.36
N GLU A 10 15.37 -2.98 -0.10
CA GLU A 10 14.17 -2.81 -0.92
C GLU A 10 13.03 -2.18 -0.11
N ILE A 11 12.75 -2.72 1.08
CA ILE A 11 11.73 -2.20 2.00
C ILE A 11 12.07 -0.78 2.46
N GLU A 12 13.34 -0.48 2.72
CA GLU A 12 13.78 0.87 3.09
C GLU A 12 13.54 1.86 1.94
N THR A 13 13.80 1.48 0.70
CA THR A 13 13.58 2.35 -0.46
C THR A 13 12.08 2.64 -0.65
N GLU A 14 11.24 1.62 -0.52
CA GLU A 14 9.79 1.73 -0.62
C GLU A 14 9.22 2.62 0.49
N PHE A 15 9.68 2.43 1.73
CA PHE A 15 9.33 3.28 2.87
C PHE A 15 9.72 4.74 2.62
N GLN A 16 10.93 5.01 2.12
CA GLN A 16 11.39 6.37 1.84
C GLN A 16 10.55 7.05 0.75
N ASP A 17 10.14 6.30 -0.28
CA ASP A 17 9.28 6.81 -1.34
C ASP A 17 7.88 7.15 -0.83
N GLU A 18 7.31 6.31 0.02
CA GLU A 18 6.01 6.56 0.65
C GLU A 18 6.10 7.72 1.65
N PHE A 19 7.14 7.74 2.48
CA PHE A 19 7.41 8.83 3.42
C PHE A 19 7.46 10.17 2.69
N TYR A 20 8.23 10.27 1.61
CA TYR A 20 8.34 11.49 0.82
C TYR A 20 6.98 11.94 0.28
N ARG A 21 6.21 11.02 -0.34
CA ARG A 21 4.88 11.35 -0.90
C ARG A 21 3.93 11.89 0.16
N ASN A 22 3.91 11.26 1.33
CA ASN A 22 3.02 11.64 2.43
C ASN A 22 3.48 12.93 3.12
N SER A 23 4.80 13.19 3.16
CA SER A 23 5.38 14.36 3.82
C SER A 23 5.33 15.63 2.96
N LEU A 24 5.29 15.50 1.62
CA LEU A 24 5.36 16.65 0.71
C LEU A 24 4.25 17.69 0.93
N ARG A 25 3.02 17.23 1.12
CA ARG A 25 1.88 18.12 1.40
C ARG A 25 2.06 18.87 2.72
N THR A 26 2.46 18.17 3.76
CA THR A 26 2.69 18.76 5.09
C THR A 26 3.86 19.74 5.07
N HIS A 27 4.93 19.41 4.35
CA HIS A 27 6.07 20.31 4.17
C HIS A 27 5.66 21.64 3.51
N ARG A 28 4.86 21.61 2.44
CA ARG A 28 4.35 22.82 1.80
C ARG A 28 3.47 23.66 2.73
N ILE A 29 2.64 22.99 3.54
CA ILE A 29 1.84 23.66 4.58
C ILE A 29 2.75 24.30 5.62
N ALA A 30 3.80 23.61 6.06
CA ALA A 30 4.76 24.15 7.04
C ALA A 30 5.50 25.40 6.51
N LEU A 31 5.90 25.40 5.24
CA LEU A 31 6.48 26.59 4.61
C LEU A 31 5.50 27.77 4.57
N TRP A 32 4.24 27.55 4.24
CA TRP A 32 3.20 28.59 4.28
C TRP A 32 2.98 29.11 5.68
N ILE A 33 2.90 28.24 6.69
CA ILE A 33 2.78 28.63 8.10
C ILE A 33 3.97 29.50 8.50
N GLY A 34 5.20 29.14 8.10
CA GLY A 34 6.40 29.92 8.36
C GLY A 34 6.33 31.32 7.73
N ILE A 35 5.90 31.43 6.46
CA ILE A 35 5.75 32.71 5.76
C ILE A 35 4.69 33.58 6.46
N ILE A 36 3.53 33.00 6.77
CA ILE A 36 2.43 33.72 7.45
C ILE A 36 2.90 34.19 8.84
N ALA A 37 3.64 33.36 9.59
CA ALA A 37 4.18 33.73 10.88
C ALA A 37 5.12 34.93 10.79
N TYR A 38 6.02 34.98 9.80
CA TYR A 38 6.91 36.13 9.55
C TYR A 38 6.14 37.41 9.25
N ILE A 39 5.07 37.35 8.48
CA ILE A 39 4.19 38.49 8.17
C ILE A 39 3.44 38.93 9.44
N PHE A 40 2.89 37.97 10.21
CA PHE A 40 2.15 38.25 11.44
C PHE A 40 3.03 38.94 12.49
N PHE A 41 4.22 38.42 12.73
CA PHE A 41 5.15 39.04 13.68
C PHE A 41 5.60 40.44 13.24
N GLN A 42 5.63 40.76 11.93
CA GLN A 42 5.87 42.12 11.48
C GLN A 42 4.76 43.09 11.91
N LEU A 43 3.50 42.64 11.91
CA LEU A 43 2.38 43.48 12.36
C LEU A 43 2.47 43.79 13.87
N LEU A 44 3.00 42.85 14.68
CA LEU A 44 3.21 43.08 16.10
C LEU A 44 4.34 44.09 16.38
N ASP A 45 5.31 44.20 15.50
CA ASP A 45 6.45 45.08 15.65
C ASP A 45 6.20 46.51 15.11
N LEU A 46 4.98 46.87 14.64
CA LEU A 46 4.63 48.19 14.10
C LEU A 46 4.73 49.33 15.12
N GLY A 47 4.75 49.00 16.45
CA GLY A 47 4.94 49.94 17.52
C GLY A 47 6.42 50.30 17.82
N MET A 48 7.38 49.71 17.09
CA MET A 48 8.81 49.95 17.26
C MET A 48 9.27 51.26 16.59
N PRO A 49 10.44 51.81 16.95
CA PRO A 49 11.01 52.97 16.26
C PRO A 49 11.18 52.75 14.78
N PRO A 50 10.99 53.80 13.89
CA PRO A 50 11.02 53.66 12.45
C PRO A 50 12.31 53.04 11.87
N GLU A 51 13.47 53.28 12.51
CA GLU A 51 14.76 52.73 12.09
C GLU A 51 14.80 51.20 12.29
N ILE A 52 14.26 50.73 13.41
CA ILE A 52 14.13 49.31 13.71
C ILE A 52 13.16 48.67 12.75
N ILE A 53 11.99 49.27 12.55
CA ILE A 53 10.97 48.76 11.61
C ILE A 53 11.59 48.57 10.22
N ARG A 54 12.37 49.54 9.72
CA ARG A 54 13.04 49.43 8.41
C ARG A 54 13.99 48.23 8.35
N SER A 55 14.78 48.03 9.37
CA SER A 55 15.70 46.88 9.45
C SER A 55 14.97 45.55 9.48
N LEU A 56 13.85 45.46 10.24
CA LEU A 56 13.00 44.27 10.31
C LEU A 56 12.34 43.95 8.97
N LEU A 57 11.87 44.99 8.23
CA LEU A 57 11.31 44.81 6.89
C LEU A 57 12.35 44.25 5.90
N ILE A 58 13.60 44.73 5.95
CA ILE A 58 14.68 44.18 5.12
C ILE A 58 14.96 42.73 5.46
N ILE A 59 15.09 42.38 6.75
CA ILE A 59 15.37 41.01 7.17
C ILE A 59 14.23 40.08 6.74
N ARG A 60 12.99 40.43 7.06
CA ARG A 60 11.82 39.56 6.82
C ARG A 60 11.43 39.49 5.35
N PHE A 61 11.18 40.62 4.72
CA PHE A 61 10.66 40.67 3.35
C PHE A 61 11.77 40.71 2.29
N GLY A 62 12.95 41.21 2.64
CA GLY A 62 14.09 41.25 1.71
C GLY A 62 14.92 39.97 1.68
N VAL A 63 14.93 39.20 2.77
CA VAL A 63 15.81 38.01 2.90
C VAL A 63 15.00 36.72 3.16
N VAL A 64 14.33 36.65 4.32
CA VAL A 64 13.78 35.36 4.80
C VAL A 64 12.59 34.90 3.94
N ILE A 65 11.59 35.76 3.73
CA ILE A 65 10.40 35.40 2.94
C ILE A 65 10.75 35.02 1.49
N PRO A 66 11.63 35.77 0.75
CA PRO A 66 12.07 35.35 -0.57
C PRO A 66 12.75 33.97 -0.60
N ILE A 67 13.59 33.65 0.41
CA ILE A 67 14.21 32.33 0.55
C ILE A 67 13.13 31.25 0.74
N LEU A 68 12.18 31.46 1.67
CA LEU A 68 11.12 30.50 1.92
C LEU A 68 10.21 30.30 0.70
N LEU A 69 9.88 31.37 -0.05
CA LEU A 69 9.12 31.29 -1.29
C LEU A 69 9.89 30.55 -2.39
N GLY A 70 11.20 30.81 -2.51
CA GLY A 70 12.05 30.07 -3.45
C GLY A 70 12.10 28.58 -3.14
N LEU A 71 12.24 28.20 -1.88
CA LEU A 71 12.22 26.80 -1.43
C LEU A 71 10.82 26.17 -1.59
N PHE A 72 9.76 26.95 -1.37
CA PHE A 72 8.41 26.53 -1.67
C PHE A 72 8.21 26.24 -3.16
N ALA A 73 8.63 27.14 -4.05
CA ALA A 73 8.57 26.89 -5.49
C ALA A 73 9.42 25.69 -5.91
N PHE A 74 10.63 25.52 -5.33
CA PHE A 74 11.49 24.37 -5.56
C PHE A 74 10.83 23.05 -5.16
N SER A 75 9.94 23.04 -4.15
CA SER A 75 9.21 21.85 -3.72
C SER A 75 8.33 21.19 -4.79
N TYR A 76 8.07 21.89 -5.91
CA TYR A 76 7.33 21.37 -7.06
C TYR A 76 8.22 20.72 -8.12
N THR A 77 9.54 20.76 -7.96
CA THR A 77 10.48 20.14 -8.89
C THR A 77 10.68 18.66 -8.60
N LYS A 78 11.03 17.87 -9.65
CA LYS A 78 11.35 16.44 -9.49
C LYS A 78 12.63 16.21 -8.67
N ILE A 79 13.55 17.15 -8.64
CA ILE A 79 14.82 17.09 -7.90
C ILE A 79 14.56 17.12 -6.39
N HIS A 80 13.49 17.78 -5.97
CA HIS A 80 13.11 17.89 -4.55
C HIS A 80 12.99 16.54 -3.84
N LYS A 81 12.56 15.46 -4.53
CA LYS A 81 12.49 14.13 -3.92
C LYS A 81 13.84 13.66 -3.36
N LYS A 82 14.95 13.91 -4.09
CA LYS A 82 16.29 13.50 -3.67
C LYS A 82 16.90 14.42 -2.61
N THR A 83 16.46 15.67 -2.55
CA THR A 83 17.02 16.72 -1.71
C THR A 83 16.06 17.18 -0.62
N TYR A 84 14.98 16.43 -0.37
CA TYR A 84 13.90 16.79 0.54
C TYR A 84 14.40 17.22 1.93
N ASP A 85 15.19 16.37 2.59
CA ASP A 85 15.71 16.67 3.93
C ASP A 85 16.62 17.91 3.93
N LEU A 86 17.46 18.05 2.90
CA LEU A 86 18.37 19.20 2.76
C LEU A 86 17.60 20.50 2.57
N VAL A 87 16.64 20.53 1.64
CA VAL A 87 15.84 21.72 1.35
C VAL A 87 15.00 22.13 2.56
N SER A 88 14.39 21.17 3.23
CA SER A 88 13.59 21.42 4.43
C SER A 88 14.46 21.92 5.60
N SER A 89 15.66 21.34 5.76
CA SER A 89 16.64 21.84 6.76
C SER A 89 17.09 23.26 6.46
N LEU A 90 17.40 23.57 5.20
CA LEU A 90 17.77 24.93 4.77
C LEU A 90 16.67 25.96 5.02
N ALA A 91 15.40 25.59 4.78
CA ALA A 91 14.26 26.47 5.05
C ALA A 91 14.16 26.80 6.56
N LEU A 92 14.31 25.80 7.40
CA LEU A 92 14.26 25.98 8.86
C LEU A 92 15.48 26.74 9.40
N LEU A 93 16.66 26.48 8.84
CA LEU A 93 17.87 27.25 9.19
C LEU A 93 17.70 28.74 8.77
N ALA A 94 17.20 29.02 7.58
CA ALA A 94 16.92 30.38 7.13
C ALA A 94 15.89 31.07 8.04
N ALA A 95 14.81 30.38 8.42
CA ALA A 95 13.85 30.89 9.37
C ALA A 95 14.47 31.16 10.75
N GLY A 96 15.22 30.21 11.31
CA GLY A 96 15.85 30.36 12.63
C GLY A 96 16.90 31.46 12.67
N ILE A 97 17.77 31.55 11.64
CA ILE A 97 18.77 32.62 11.53
C ILE A 97 18.07 33.99 11.35
N GLY A 98 16.98 34.03 10.59
CA GLY A 98 16.15 35.24 10.44
C GLY A 98 15.57 35.71 11.78
N VAL A 99 15.06 34.80 12.62
CA VAL A 99 14.61 35.11 14.00
C VAL A 99 15.76 35.68 14.81
N MET A 100 16.94 35.08 14.76
CA MET A 100 18.12 35.57 15.50
C MET A 100 18.54 36.98 15.00
N ALA A 101 18.55 37.23 13.70
CA ALA A 101 18.85 38.55 13.15
C ALA A 101 17.85 39.61 13.61
N VAL A 102 16.56 39.30 13.62
CA VAL A 102 15.51 40.17 14.20
C VAL A 102 15.80 40.47 15.67
N GLN A 103 16.12 39.45 16.45
CA GLN A 103 16.39 39.56 17.87
C GLN A 103 17.56 40.49 18.17
N VAL A 104 18.69 40.31 17.49
CA VAL A 104 19.88 41.18 17.65
C VAL A 104 19.58 42.62 17.26
N THR A 105 18.70 42.85 16.26
CA THR A 105 18.31 44.19 15.82
C THR A 105 17.42 44.91 16.83
N VAL A 106 16.48 44.18 17.44
CA VAL A 106 15.50 44.78 18.38
C VAL A 106 16.05 44.94 19.77
N GLU A 107 16.85 44.01 20.23
CA GLU A 107 17.38 43.97 21.61
C GLU A 107 18.89 43.66 21.60
N PRO A 108 19.74 44.64 21.22
CA PRO A 108 21.18 44.39 21.06
C PRO A 108 21.90 43.88 22.30
N GLY A 109 21.32 44.02 23.51
CA GLY A 109 21.88 43.59 24.78
C GLY A 109 21.14 42.43 25.45
N GLY A 110 20.13 41.85 24.82
CA GLY A 110 19.31 40.78 25.44
C GLY A 110 18.71 39.77 24.47
N PHE A 111 18.31 38.64 25.04
CA PHE A 111 17.65 37.54 24.26
C PHE A 111 16.30 37.15 24.85
N SER A 112 15.66 38.01 25.64
CA SER A 112 14.46 37.61 26.37
C SER A 112 13.21 37.49 25.55
N THR A 113 13.03 38.38 24.56
CA THR A 113 11.75 38.54 23.87
C THR A 113 11.58 37.53 22.75
N TYR A 114 12.61 37.23 21.98
CA TYR A 114 12.49 36.41 20.74
C TYR A 114 12.95 34.95 20.86
N ILE A 115 13.45 34.54 22.04
CA ILE A 115 13.84 33.15 22.32
C ILE A 115 12.69 32.17 22.07
N THR A 116 11.48 32.59 22.44
CA THR A 116 10.26 31.79 22.22
C THR A 116 10.01 31.49 20.73
N SER A 117 10.26 32.49 19.84
CA SER A 117 10.13 32.31 18.41
C SER A 117 11.15 31.30 17.86
N LEU A 118 12.39 31.31 18.39
CA LEU A 118 13.40 30.33 18.01
C LEU A 118 13.05 28.91 18.48
N ILE A 119 12.49 28.78 19.68
CA ILE A 119 11.97 27.50 20.22
C ILE A 119 10.86 26.97 19.30
N ILE A 120 9.95 27.83 18.83
CA ILE A 120 8.90 27.45 17.89
C ILE A 120 9.49 26.92 16.57
N VAL A 121 10.53 27.56 16.03
CA VAL A 121 11.23 27.09 14.84
C VAL A 121 11.86 25.72 15.06
N ILE A 122 12.53 25.52 16.20
CA ILE A 122 13.14 24.24 16.57
C ILE A 122 12.08 23.15 16.71
N ILE A 123 10.99 23.40 17.43
CA ILE A 123 9.88 22.44 17.55
C ILE A 123 9.28 22.12 16.19
N SER A 124 9.14 23.13 15.32
CA SER A 124 8.61 22.95 13.97
C SER A 124 9.52 22.03 13.10
N ALA A 125 10.84 22.07 13.32
CA ALA A 125 11.77 21.16 12.64
C ALA A 125 11.52 19.69 12.99
N TYR A 126 11.14 19.42 14.23
CA TYR A 126 10.88 18.04 14.70
C TYR A 126 9.45 17.56 14.44
N THR A 127 8.49 18.45 14.21
CA THR A 127 7.06 18.12 14.10
C THR A 127 6.48 18.42 12.72
N LEU A 128 6.37 19.70 12.35
CA LEU A 128 5.66 20.15 11.16
C LEU A 128 6.40 19.86 9.85
N ALA A 129 7.73 20.02 9.83
CA ALA A 129 8.52 19.85 8.63
C ALA A 129 8.64 18.37 8.19
N ARG A 130 8.24 17.43 9.05
CA ARG A 130 8.36 15.98 8.82
C ARG A 130 9.75 15.58 8.31
N LEU A 131 10.79 16.17 8.88
CA LEU A 131 12.16 15.76 8.62
C LEU A 131 12.43 14.39 9.23
N ARG A 132 13.28 13.61 8.59
CA ARG A 132 13.80 12.38 9.20
C ARG A 132 14.62 12.73 10.44
N TYR A 133 14.64 11.82 11.41
CA TYR A 133 15.30 12.00 12.72
C TYR A 133 16.67 12.67 12.63
N PHE A 134 17.56 12.20 11.75
CA PHE A 134 18.91 12.77 11.61
C PHE A 134 18.91 14.21 11.08
N ALA A 135 18.07 14.50 10.07
CA ALA A 135 17.99 15.83 9.48
C ALA A 135 17.38 16.84 10.45
N ALA A 136 16.33 16.45 11.17
CA ALA A 136 15.71 17.28 12.19
C ALA A 136 16.70 17.59 13.34
N SER A 137 17.40 16.56 13.84
CA SER A 137 18.39 16.71 14.91
C SER A 137 19.56 17.59 14.47
N PHE A 138 20.08 17.38 13.27
CA PHE A 138 21.13 18.23 12.70
C PHE A 138 20.69 19.69 12.62
N THR A 139 19.49 19.96 12.12
CA THR A 139 18.95 21.33 12.01
C THR A 139 18.78 21.98 13.38
N GLY A 140 18.18 21.29 14.34
CA GLY A 140 17.95 21.80 15.69
C GLY A 140 19.26 22.12 16.43
N TRP A 141 20.22 21.20 16.38
CA TRP A 141 21.53 21.42 17.02
C TRP A 141 22.37 22.48 16.30
N THR A 142 22.25 22.61 14.97
CA THR A 142 22.89 23.70 14.23
C THR A 142 22.35 25.06 14.68
N LEU A 143 21.03 25.22 14.81
CA LEU A 143 20.42 26.45 15.35
C LEU A 143 20.89 26.76 16.78
N PHE A 144 20.98 25.73 17.63
CA PHE A 144 21.49 25.86 18.97
C PHE A 144 22.95 26.39 19.02
N VAL A 145 23.83 25.79 18.18
CA VAL A 145 25.25 26.20 18.11
C VAL A 145 25.38 27.61 17.56
N VAL A 146 24.63 27.95 16.48
CA VAL A 146 24.64 29.31 15.89
C VAL A 146 24.14 30.35 16.90
N PHE A 147 23.05 30.05 17.64
CA PHE A 147 22.54 30.94 18.67
C PHE A 147 23.58 31.19 19.76
N THR A 148 24.12 30.10 20.32
CA THR A 148 25.10 30.19 21.44
C THR A 148 26.38 30.92 20.99
N GLY A 149 26.88 30.59 19.77
CA GLY A 149 28.06 31.25 19.19
C GLY A 149 27.83 32.75 18.95
N THR A 150 26.66 33.14 18.43
CA THR A 150 26.30 34.55 18.20
C THR A 150 26.22 35.30 19.56
N ALA A 151 25.61 34.70 20.55
CA ALA A 151 25.50 35.28 21.89
C ALA A 151 26.86 35.55 22.51
N LEU A 152 27.77 34.58 22.46
CA LEU A 152 29.14 34.71 22.98
C LEU A 152 29.93 35.74 22.20
N PHE A 153 29.83 35.76 20.86
CA PHE A 153 30.53 36.70 20.01
C PHE A 153 30.12 38.17 20.27
N LEU A 154 28.83 38.40 20.51
CA LEU A 154 28.26 39.72 20.80
C LEU A 154 28.34 40.10 22.29
N ASN A 155 28.95 39.25 23.15
CA ASN A 155 29.04 39.42 24.60
C ASN A 155 27.66 39.64 25.29
N ILE A 156 26.61 38.99 24.77
CA ILE A 156 25.26 39.04 25.34
C ILE A 156 25.19 38.04 26.49
N THR A 157 25.26 38.54 27.73
CA THR A 157 25.29 37.70 28.94
C THR A 157 23.94 37.63 29.65
N ASN A 158 23.07 38.62 29.43
CA ASN A 158 21.77 38.69 30.08
C ASN A 158 20.91 37.47 29.73
N ASN A 159 20.49 36.71 30.74
CA ASN A 159 19.64 35.51 30.57
C ASN A 159 20.23 34.41 29.66
N LEU A 160 21.51 34.47 29.26
CA LEU A 160 22.12 33.53 28.33
C LEU A 160 22.02 32.09 28.84
N VAL A 161 22.34 31.84 30.11
CA VAL A 161 22.27 30.49 30.69
C VAL A 161 20.87 29.92 30.61
N ILE A 162 19.85 30.72 30.93
CA ILE A 162 18.44 30.31 30.87
C ILE A 162 18.03 30.03 29.43
N SER A 163 18.39 30.92 28.49
CA SER A 163 18.07 30.76 27.05
C SER A 163 18.72 29.51 26.46
N VAL A 164 19.98 29.26 26.74
CA VAL A 164 20.71 28.06 26.31
C VAL A 164 20.08 26.80 26.89
N ALA A 165 19.71 26.84 28.19
CA ALA A 165 19.02 25.72 28.84
C ALA A 165 17.67 25.40 28.18
N PHE A 166 16.83 26.41 27.90
CA PHE A 166 15.55 26.21 27.21
C PHE A 166 15.73 25.66 25.79
N LEU A 167 16.70 26.15 25.01
CA LEU A 167 17.00 25.65 23.69
C LEU A 167 17.51 24.20 23.72
N ALA A 168 18.41 23.88 24.68
CA ALA A 168 18.89 22.52 24.84
C ALA A 168 17.75 21.53 25.19
N VAL A 169 16.91 21.91 26.18
CA VAL A 169 15.75 21.09 26.56
C VAL A 169 14.77 20.92 25.38
N SER A 170 14.48 21.99 24.63
CA SER A 170 13.62 21.94 23.46
C SER A 170 14.18 21.02 22.38
N ASN A 171 15.49 21.03 22.12
CA ASN A 171 16.14 20.09 21.22
C ASN A 171 16.06 18.64 21.72
N LEU A 172 16.29 18.37 22.99
CA LEU A 172 16.21 17.04 23.58
C LEU A 172 14.79 16.46 23.47
N ILE A 173 13.78 17.27 23.83
CA ILE A 173 12.36 16.88 23.70
C ILE A 173 12.01 16.64 22.24
N GLY A 174 12.39 17.56 21.34
CA GLY A 174 12.14 17.46 19.91
C GLY A 174 12.81 16.22 19.30
N MET A 175 14.08 15.97 19.61
CA MET A 175 14.84 14.82 19.15
C MET A 175 14.21 13.50 19.63
N THR A 176 13.77 13.44 20.88
CA THR A 176 13.08 12.28 21.44
C THR A 176 11.76 12.04 20.72
N SER A 177 10.97 13.11 20.50
CA SER A 177 9.71 13.05 19.76
C SER A 177 9.92 12.58 18.32
N ALA A 178 10.91 13.12 17.60
CA ALA A 178 11.22 12.72 16.23
C ALA A 178 11.66 11.25 16.15
N TYR A 179 12.43 10.77 17.12
CA TYR A 179 12.84 9.37 17.19
C TYR A 179 11.63 8.43 17.32
N PHE A 180 10.74 8.69 18.25
CA PHE A 180 9.53 7.88 18.42
C PHE A 180 8.60 7.97 17.22
N ASN A 181 8.47 9.16 16.62
CA ASN A 181 7.67 9.34 15.42
C ASN A 181 8.22 8.54 14.21
N ASP A 182 9.55 8.54 14.00
CA ASP A 182 10.20 7.71 12.96
C ASP A 182 9.94 6.22 13.20
N GLN A 183 10.08 5.76 14.44
CA GLN A 183 9.79 4.37 14.82
C GLN A 183 8.32 4.00 14.60
N TYR A 184 7.41 4.90 14.98
CA TYR A 184 5.97 4.71 14.79
C TYR A 184 5.62 4.58 13.30
N MET A 185 6.12 5.48 12.47
CA MET A 185 5.84 5.46 11.03
C MET A 185 6.40 4.20 10.34
N ARG A 186 7.58 3.73 10.76
CA ARG A 186 8.16 2.48 10.27
C ARG A 186 7.32 1.26 10.64
N ARG A 187 6.83 1.21 11.90
CA ARG A 187 5.94 0.14 12.36
C ARG A 187 4.61 0.14 11.62
N GLU A 188 4.00 1.31 11.46
CA GLU A 188 2.75 1.48 10.72
C GLU A 188 2.89 1.02 9.26
N PHE A 189 3.98 1.39 8.59
CA PHE A 189 4.28 0.96 7.24
C PHE A 189 4.38 -0.58 7.13
N LEU A 190 5.14 -1.23 8.04
CA LEU A 190 5.25 -2.69 8.07
C LEU A 190 3.92 -3.39 8.34
N GLN A 191 3.16 -2.91 9.33
CA GLN A 191 1.86 -3.49 9.66
C GLN A 191 0.90 -3.40 8.48
N ARG A 192 0.88 -2.28 7.77
CA ARG A 192 0.05 -2.09 6.58
C ARG A 192 0.45 -3.03 5.45
N LYS A 193 1.75 -3.19 5.22
CA LYS A 193 2.28 -4.11 4.20
C LYS A 193 1.96 -5.57 4.53
N LEU A 194 2.11 -5.98 5.79
CA LEU A 194 1.75 -7.33 6.24
C LEU A 194 0.24 -7.59 6.10
N LEU A 195 -0.59 -6.65 6.50
CA LEU A 195 -2.04 -6.75 6.37
C LEU A 195 -2.47 -6.90 4.91
N GLU A 196 -1.86 -6.14 4.00
CA GLU A 196 -2.13 -6.25 2.57
C GLU A 196 -1.70 -7.61 2.00
N GLN A 197 -0.54 -8.14 2.42
CA GLN A 197 -0.09 -9.47 2.03
C GLN A 197 -1.03 -10.58 2.53
N GLU A 198 -1.48 -10.52 3.79
CA GLU A 198 -2.43 -11.48 4.35
C GLU A 198 -3.81 -11.39 3.65
N ARG A 199 -4.26 -10.17 3.33
CA ARG A 199 -5.48 -9.96 2.55
C ARG A 199 -5.37 -10.60 1.18
N GLN A 200 -4.30 -10.33 0.44
CA GLN A 200 -4.06 -10.92 -0.88
C GLN A 200 -3.96 -12.45 -0.82
N ARG A 201 -3.34 -12.99 0.24
CA ARG A 201 -3.27 -14.44 0.47
C ARG A 201 -4.65 -15.03 0.71
N SER A 202 -5.44 -14.40 1.57
CA SER A 202 -6.84 -14.81 1.83
C SER A 202 -7.69 -14.76 0.56
N ASP A 203 -7.54 -13.69 -0.23
CA ASP A 203 -8.25 -13.53 -1.51
C ASP A 203 -7.87 -14.62 -2.51
N ARG A 204 -6.59 -14.94 -2.66
CA ARG A 204 -6.15 -16.06 -3.53
C ARG A 204 -6.72 -17.40 -3.09
N LEU A 205 -6.73 -17.68 -1.79
CA LEU A 205 -7.30 -18.94 -1.27
C LEU A 205 -8.80 -19.03 -1.56
N LEU A 206 -9.54 -17.93 -1.45
CA LEU A 206 -10.97 -17.89 -1.77
C LEU A 206 -11.23 -18.09 -3.28
N LEU A 207 -10.43 -17.46 -4.13
CA LEU A 207 -10.52 -17.57 -5.59
C LEU A 207 -10.10 -18.95 -6.11
N ASN A 208 -9.37 -19.74 -5.35
CA ASN A 208 -9.08 -21.14 -5.69
C ASN A 208 -10.28 -22.06 -5.47
N ILE A 209 -11.31 -21.59 -4.76
CA ILE A 209 -12.48 -22.40 -4.40
C ILE A 209 -13.74 -21.89 -5.11
N LEU A 210 -13.85 -20.57 -5.35
CA LEU A 210 -15.04 -19.92 -5.89
C LEU A 210 -14.70 -19.11 -7.14
N PRO A 211 -15.58 -19.08 -8.15
CA PRO A 211 -15.46 -18.17 -9.29
C PRO A 211 -15.38 -16.71 -8.84
N THR A 212 -14.59 -15.89 -9.53
CA THR A 212 -14.35 -14.49 -9.13
C THR A 212 -15.64 -13.68 -8.86
N PRO A 213 -16.68 -13.68 -9.73
CA PRO A 213 -17.90 -12.92 -9.47
C PRO A 213 -18.66 -13.39 -8.23
N VAL A 214 -18.60 -14.69 -7.94
CA VAL A 214 -19.24 -15.31 -6.77
C VAL A 214 -18.49 -14.92 -5.50
N ALA A 215 -17.15 -14.99 -5.51
CA ALA A 215 -16.31 -14.62 -4.38
C ALA A 215 -16.46 -13.14 -4.01
N GLU A 216 -16.59 -12.24 -4.99
CA GLU A 216 -16.79 -10.80 -4.74
C GLU A 216 -18.13 -10.51 -4.05
N ARG A 217 -19.21 -11.13 -4.52
CA ARG A 217 -20.54 -10.98 -3.89
C ARG A 217 -20.58 -11.59 -2.50
N LEU A 218 -19.96 -12.75 -2.31
CA LEU A 218 -19.88 -13.40 -1.00
C LEU A 218 -19.12 -12.55 0.02
N LYS A 219 -18.06 -11.86 -0.39
CA LYS A 219 -17.33 -10.90 0.47
C LYS A 219 -18.18 -9.71 0.91
N GLN A 220 -19.18 -9.33 0.11
CA GLN A 220 -20.13 -8.27 0.44
C GLN A 220 -21.24 -8.76 1.39
N GLY A 221 -21.30 -10.08 1.68
CA GLY A 221 -22.29 -10.70 2.53
C GLY A 221 -23.55 -11.14 1.79
N ASP A 222 -23.52 -11.17 0.45
CA ASP A 222 -24.65 -11.60 -0.36
C ASP A 222 -24.90 -13.11 -0.22
N ILE A 223 -26.17 -13.49 -0.29
CA ILE A 223 -26.57 -14.88 -0.49
C ILE A 223 -26.48 -15.17 -1.99
N ILE A 224 -25.71 -16.18 -2.35
CA ILE A 224 -25.54 -16.57 -3.74
C ILE A 224 -26.52 -17.71 -4.08
N ALA A 225 -27.58 -17.37 -4.81
CA ALA A 225 -28.59 -18.31 -5.32
C ALA A 225 -29.18 -17.72 -6.61
N ASP A 226 -28.55 -18.01 -7.73
CA ASP A 226 -28.87 -17.42 -9.02
C ASP A 226 -29.48 -18.46 -9.97
N SER A 227 -30.49 -18.03 -10.74
CA SER A 227 -31.10 -18.85 -11.79
C SER A 227 -30.57 -18.44 -13.15
N TYR A 228 -30.23 -19.41 -13.95
CA TYR A 228 -29.77 -19.26 -15.34
C TYR A 228 -30.68 -20.06 -16.26
N ASP A 229 -31.35 -19.36 -17.17
CA ASP A 229 -32.33 -19.99 -18.07
C ASP A 229 -31.66 -20.85 -19.16
N ASP A 230 -30.40 -20.54 -19.48
CA ASP A 230 -29.64 -21.23 -20.52
C ASP A 230 -28.19 -21.43 -20.12
N ALA A 231 -27.85 -22.67 -19.81
CA ALA A 231 -26.49 -23.10 -19.46
C ALA A 231 -26.22 -24.47 -20.13
N SER A 232 -24.96 -24.79 -20.38
CA SER A 232 -24.52 -26.08 -20.86
C SER A 232 -23.69 -26.79 -19.81
N VAL A 233 -24.06 -28.00 -19.45
CA VAL A 233 -23.36 -28.82 -18.47
C VAL A 233 -22.72 -30.01 -19.16
N LEU A 234 -21.44 -30.28 -18.85
CA LEU A 234 -20.70 -31.45 -19.30
C LEU A 234 -20.24 -32.25 -18.07
N PHE A 235 -20.52 -33.53 -18.12
CA PHE A 235 -19.87 -34.55 -17.28
C PHE A 235 -18.90 -35.37 -18.13
N VAL A 236 -17.74 -35.71 -17.55
CA VAL A 236 -16.73 -36.58 -18.16
C VAL A 236 -16.34 -37.61 -17.13
N ASP A 237 -16.54 -38.89 -17.41
CA ASP A 237 -16.22 -40.02 -16.53
C ASP A 237 -15.19 -40.96 -17.18
N ILE A 238 -14.38 -41.64 -16.34
CA ILE A 238 -13.32 -42.53 -16.79
C ILE A 238 -13.79 -43.99 -16.71
N VAL A 239 -13.99 -44.62 -17.84
CA VAL A 239 -14.49 -46.02 -17.90
C VAL A 239 -13.51 -46.97 -17.20
N GLY A 240 -14.05 -47.72 -16.25
CA GLY A 240 -13.27 -48.77 -15.54
C GLY A 240 -12.28 -48.27 -14.50
N PHE A 241 -12.29 -46.94 -14.20
CA PHE A 241 -11.35 -46.33 -13.23
C PHE A 241 -11.39 -46.99 -11.85
N THR A 242 -12.55 -47.26 -11.29
CA THR A 242 -12.73 -47.91 -9.99
C THR A 242 -12.03 -49.26 -9.91
N GLN A 243 -12.15 -50.09 -10.97
CA GLN A 243 -11.47 -51.38 -11.03
C GLN A 243 -9.96 -51.24 -11.16
N TRP A 244 -9.48 -50.32 -11.95
CA TRP A 244 -8.07 -50.01 -12.11
C TRP A 244 -7.49 -49.47 -10.79
N ALA A 245 -8.16 -48.52 -10.13
CA ALA A 245 -7.75 -47.90 -8.89
C ALA A 245 -7.63 -48.90 -7.72
N SER A 246 -8.51 -49.93 -7.69
CA SER A 246 -8.46 -50.96 -6.62
C SER A 246 -7.20 -51.83 -6.66
N GLN A 247 -6.45 -51.81 -7.76
CA GLN A 247 -5.22 -52.56 -7.99
C GLN A 247 -3.94 -51.72 -7.84
N LYS A 248 -4.08 -50.41 -7.54
CA LYS A 248 -3.00 -49.45 -7.52
C LYS A 248 -2.74 -48.88 -6.13
N HIS A 249 -1.52 -48.37 -5.94
CA HIS A 249 -1.20 -47.63 -4.75
C HIS A 249 -1.93 -46.28 -4.71
N PRO A 250 -2.43 -45.78 -3.57
CA PRO A 250 -3.18 -44.52 -3.51
C PRO A 250 -2.47 -43.32 -4.12
N GLU A 251 -1.16 -43.23 -3.99
CA GLU A 251 -0.35 -42.15 -4.60
C GLU A 251 -0.37 -42.19 -6.12
N GLU A 252 -0.36 -43.39 -6.74
CA GLU A 252 -0.44 -43.57 -8.19
C GLU A 252 -1.82 -43.16 -8.72
N VAL A 253 -2.88 -43.54 -7.97
CA VAL A 253 -4.25 -43.16 -8.29
C VAL A 253 -4.42 -41.64 -8.30
N LEU A 254 -3.97 -40.96 -7.24
CA LEU A 254 -4.07 -39.49 -7.13
C LEU A 254 -3.20 -38.78 -8.14
N SER A 255 -1.97 -39.23 -8.39
CA SER A 255 -1.09 -38.62 -9.38
C SER A 255 -1.65 -38.76 -10.81
N THR A 256 -2.24 -39.88 -11.14
CA THR A 256 -2.88 -40.11 -12.46
C THR A 256 -4.08 -39.17 -12.65
N LEU A 257 -5.00 -39.10 -11.68
CA LEU A 257 -6.14 -38.17 -11.74
C LEU A 257 -5.67 -36.73 -11.82
N ASN A 258 -4.64 -36.34 -11.06
CA ASN A 258 -4.12 -34.99 -11.07
C ASN A 258 -3.55 -34.60 -12.43
N VAL A 259 -2.84 -35.49 -13.13
CA VAL A 259 -2.33 -35.23 -14.49
C VAL A 259 -3.50 -35.04 -15.46
N ILE A 260 -4.50 -35.91 -15.44
CA ILE A 260 -5.66 -35.84 -16.31
C ILE A 260 -6.45 -34.54 -16.05
N PHE A 261 -6.85 -34.31 -14.80
CA PHE A 261 -7.69 -33.15 -14.48
C PHE A 261 -6.96 -31.82 -14.61
N SER A 262 -5.66 -31.76 -14.34
CA SER A 262 -4.88 -30.53 -14.61
C SER A 262 -4.80 -30.20 -16.11
N HIS A 263 -4.87 -31.19 -16.98
CA HIS A 263 -4.99 -30.96 -18.41
C HIS A 263 -6.38 -30.43 -18.78
N TYR A 264 -7.44 -31.04 -18.21
CA TYR A 264 -8.81 -30.54 -18.42
C TYR A 264 -8.98 -29.11 -17.89
N ASP A 265 -8.42 -28.79 -16.74
CA ASP A 265 -8.44 -27.43 -16.17
C ASP A 265 -7.89 -26.39 -17.15
N LYS A 266 -6.79 -26.69 -17.86
CA LYS A 266 -6.23 -25.80 -18.89
C LYS A 266 -7.18 -25.60 -20.08
N LEU A 267 -7.81 -26.67 -20.54
CA LEU A 267 -8.77 -26.59 -21.65
C LEU A 267 -10.02 -25.80 -21.27
N VAL A 268 -10.49 -25.95 -20.04
CA VAL A 268 -11.62 -25.21 -19.46
C VAL A 268 -11.30 -23.72 -19.41
N GLU A 269 -10.10 -23.33 -18.93
CA GLU A 269 -9.64 -21.95 -18.88
C GLU A 269 -9.51 -21.33 -20.29
N GLU A 270 -8.90 -22.04 -21.26
CA GLU A 270 -8.77 -21.59 -22.64
C GLU A 270 -10.13 -21.30 -23.31
N LEU A 271 -11.15 -22.08 -22.98
CA LEU A 271 -12.50 -21.95 -23.53
C LEU A 271 -13.43 -21.06 -22.71
N GLN A 272 -12.89 -20.45 -21.64
CA GLN A 272 -13.64 -19.58 -20.72
C GLN A 272 -14.88 -20.28 -20.13
N LEU A 273 -14.74 -21.53 -19.79
CA LEU A 273 -15.74 -22.34 -19.10
C LEU A 273 -15.45 -22.39 -17.63
N GLU A 274 -16.40 -22.88 -16.82
CA GLU A 274 -16.24 -22.96 -15.36
C GLU A 274 -16.23 -24.43 -14.93
N LYS A 275 -15.14 -24.85 -14.25
CA LYS A 275 -15.08 -26.11 -13.54
C LYS A 275 -15.90 -26.01 -12.25
N ILE A 276 -16.83 -26.89 -12.06
CA ILE A 276 -17.66 -26.90 -10.84
C ILE A 276 -17.03 -27.79 -9.78
N LYS A 277 -16.81 -29.05 -10.08
CA LYS A 277 -16.24 -30.03 -9.12
C LYS A 277 -15.78 -31.30 -9.81
N THR A 278 -15.06 -32.13 -9.06
CA THR A 278 -14.82 -33.53 -9.38
C THR A 278 -15.62 -34.41 -8.43
N ILE A 279 -16.17 -35.52 -8.92
CA ILE A 279 -16.93 -36.50 -8.13
C ILE A 279 -16.28 -37.86 -8.37
N GLY A 280 -15.31 -38.24 -7.51
CA GLY A 280 -14.47 -39.41 -7.80
C GLY A 280 -13.61 -39.19 -9.04
N ASP A 281 -13.85 -39.98 -10.06
CA ASP A 281 -13.24 -39.93 -11.39
C ASP A 281 -14.06 -39.15 -12.45
N ALA A 282 -15.23 -38.63 -12.04
CA ALA A 282 -16.02 -37.75 -12.88
C ALA A 282 -15.61 -36.27 -12.74
N TYR A 283 -15.63 -35.54 -13.86
CA TYR A 283 -15.27 -34.14 -13.96
C TYR A 283 -16.44 -33.33 -14.50
N MET A 284 -16.92 -32.32 -13.76
CA MET A 284 -18.08 -31.51 -14.09
C MET A 284 -17.69 -30.09 -14.49
N VAL A 285 -18.14 -29.63 -15.65
CA VAL A 285 -17.92 -28.32 -16.23
C VAL A 285 -19.24 -27.68 -16.68
N VAL A 286 -19.32 -26.38 -16.60
CA VAL A 286 -20.46 -25.59 -17.08
C VAL A 286 -20.00 -24.44 -17.97
N GLY A 287 -20.80 -24.11 -18.95
CA GLY A 287 -20.70 -22.90 -19.76
C GLY A 287 -21.94 -22.02 -19.59
N GLY A 288 -21.74 -20.68 -19.56
CA GLY A 288 -22.81 -19.72 -19.35
C GLY A 288 -23.06 -19.37 -17.88
N VAL A 289 -22.30 -19.91 -16.94
CA VAL A 289 -22.41 -19.72 -15.49
C VAL A 289 -21.01 -19.59 -14.89
N PRO A 290 -20.72 -18.70 -13.93
CA PRO A 290 -21.58 -17.64 -13.42
C PRO A 290 -21.69 -16.43 -14.37
N THR A 291 -20.83 -16.37 -15.37
CA THR A 291 -20.83 -15.30 -16.37
C THR A 291 -21.56 -15.76 -17.62
N PRO A 292 -22.63 -15.09 -18.06
CA PRO A 292 -23.34 -15.43 -19.29
C PRO A 292 -22.40 -15.41 -20.50
N GLN A 293 -22.45 -16.49 -21.31
CA GLN A 293 -21.62 -16.67 -22.50
C GLN A 293 -22.54 -17.12 -23.65
N LYS A 294 -22.64 -16.35 -24.74
CA LYS A 294 -23.55 -16.64 -25.86
C LYS A 294 -23.28 -17.96 -26.55
N ASN A 295 -22.03 -18.40 -26.61
CA ASN A 295 -21.60 -19.61 -27.34
C ASN A 295 -21.20 -20.74 -26.37
N HIS A 296 -21.78 -20.79 -25.18
CA HIS A 296 -21.44 -21.81 -24.17
C HIS A 296 -21.63 -23.25 -24.66
N LEU A 297 -22.64 -23.52 -25.45
CA LEU A 297 -22.86 -24.85 -26.02
C LEU A 297 -21.73 -25.27 -26.99
N VAL A 298 -21.29 -24.35 -27.85
CA VAL A 298 -20.18 -24.61 -28.77
C VAL A 298 -18.88 -24.81 -28.00
N ALA A 299 -18.64 -24.00 -26.95
CA ALA A 299 -17.47 -24.11 -26.11
C ALA A 299 -17.43 -25.46 -25.34
N ILE A 300 -18.56 -25.88 -24.75
CA ILE A 300 -18.70 -27.19 -24.11
C ILE A 300 -18.49 -28.36 -25.08
N ALA A 301 -19.09 -28.31 -26.25
CA ALA A 301 -18.90 -29.34 -27.26
C ALA A 301 -17.44 -29.40 -27.77
N THR A 302 -16.81 -28.26 -27.95
CA THR A 302 -15.39 -28.16 -28.29
C THR A 302 -14.51 -28.75 -27.19
N LEU A 303 -14.80 -28.44 -25.92
CA LEU A 303 -14.11 -29.02 -24.79
C LEU A 303 -14.20 -30.54 -24.77
N ALA A 304 -15.40 -31.08 -24.94
CA ALA A 304 -15.64 -32.52 -24.96
C ALA A 304 -14.83 -33.22 -26.07
N LEU A 305 -14.78 -32.66 -27.28
CA LEU A 305 -13.99 -33.18 -28.39
C LEU A 305 -12.48 -33.09 -28.10
N ARG A 306 -11.97 -31.95 -27.62
CA ARG A 306 -10.56 -31.80 -27.30
C ARG A 306 -10.10 -32.72 -26.17
N ILE A 307 -10.92 -32.94 -25.15
CA ILE A 307 -10.66 -33.90 -24.08
C ILE A 307 -10.54 -35.32 -24.67
N LYS A 308 -11.47 -35.69 -25.54
CA LYS A 308 -11.46 -37.01 -26.21
C LYS A 308 -10.19 -37.20 -27.05
N GLU A 309 -9.85 -36.25 -27.89
CA GLU A 309 -8.63 -36.26 -28.73
C GLU A 309 -7.38 -36.41 -27.88
N THR A 310 -7.25 -35.59 -26.82
CA THR A 310 -6.11 -35.63 -25.92
C THR A 310 -5.95 -37.00 -25.24
N MET A 311 -7.04 -37.61 -24.81
CA MET A 311 -7.00 -38.92 -24.15
C MET A 311 -6.67 -40.06 -25.12
N GLN A 312 -6.88 -39.87 -26.42
CA GLN A 312 -6.51 -40.84 -27.44
C GLN A 312 -5.07 -40.70 -27.93
N ASP A 313 -4.60 -39.49 -28.08
CA ASP A 313 -3.33 -39.17 -28.77
C ASP A 313 -2.12 -39.01 -27.83
N HIS A 314 -2.33 -38.80 -26.52
CA HIS A 314 -1.25 -38.47 -25.59
C HIS A 314 -1.06 -39.50 -24.48
N SER A 315 -0.12 -40.45 -24.68
CA SER A 315 0.27 -41.45 -23.67
C SER A 315 0.79 -40.87 -22.37
N GLN A 316 1.29 -39.64 -22.38
CA GLN A 316 1.74 -38.93 -21.15
C GLN A 316 0.58 -38.48 -20.27
N ILE A 317 -0.58 -38.15 -20.85
CA ILE A 317 -1.78 -37.72 -20.13
C ILE A 317 -2.64 -38.92 -19.77
N ASN A 318 -2.69 -39.92 -20.63
CA ASN A 318 -3.45 -41.16 -20.47
C ASN A 318 -2.53 -42.40 -20.49
N PRO A 319 -1.64 -42.59 -19.53
CA PRO A 319 -0.69 -43.71 -19.55
C PRO A 319 -1.38 -45.08 -19.38
N ALA A 320 -2.57 -45.08 -18.82
CA ALA A 320 -3.36 -46.32 -18.60
C ALA A 320 -4.29 -46.68 -19.75
N GLY A 321 -4.38 -45.84 -20.81
CA GLY A 321 -5.23 -46.09 -21.94
C GLY A 321 -6.74 -46.02 -21.65
N PHE A 322 -7.13 -45.16 -20.71
CA PHE A 322 -8.54 -45.00 -20.33
C PHE A 322 -9.42 -44.53 -21.49
N VAL A 323 -10.64 -45.03 -21.52
CA VAL A 323 -11.72 -44.57 -22.37
C VAL A 323 -12.63 -43.67 -21.57
N LEU A 324 -13.20 -42.65 -22.21
CA LEU A 324 -14.11 -41.70 -21.56
C LEU A 324 -15.55 -41.92 -21.93
N ARG A 325 -16.45 -41.62 -21.00
CA ARG A 325 -17.85 -41.35 -21.25
C ARG A 325 -18.10 -39.86 -21.02
N GLN A 326 -18.97 -39.29 -21.84
CA GLN A 326 -19.24 -37.85 -21.78
C GLN A 326 -20.74 -37.61 -21.98
N GLY A 327 -21.35 -36.89 -21.05
CA GLY A 327 -22.75 -36.47 -21.09
C GLY A 327 -22.86 -34.95 -21.15
N ILE A 328 -23.58 -34.44 -22.15
CA ILE A 328 -23.84 -32.99 -22.33
C ILE A 328 -25.34 -32.73 -22.31
N GLN A 329 -25.76 -31.73 -21.56
CA GLN A 329 -27.14 -31.23 -21.55
C GLN A 329 -27.16 -29.71 -21.46
N CYS A 330 -28.11 -29.10 -22.19
CA CYS A 330 -28.37 -27.66 -22.12
C CYS A 330 -29.76 -27.42 -21.56
N GLY A 331 -29.89 -26.33 -20.82
CA GLY A 331 -31.14 -25.92 -20.22
C GLY A 331 -30.96 -25.10 -18.94
N PRO A 332 -32.05 -24.87 -18.23
CA PRO A 332 -32.03 -24.05 -17.01
C PRO A 332 -31.30 -24.74 -15.85
N VAL A 333 -30.55 -23.94 -15.07
CA VAL A 333 -29.88 -24.38 -13.85
C VAL A 333 -30.02 -23.32 -12.77
N VAL A 334 -29.92 -23.75 -11.52
CA VAL A 334 -29.72 -22.88 -10.36
C VAL A 334 -28.30 -23.09 -9.89
N ALA A 335 -27.57 -21.99 -9.71
CA ALA A 335 -26.21 -22.01 -9.16
C ALA A 335 -26.17 -21.25 -7.84
N GLY A 336 -25.40 -21.74 -6.89
CA GLY A 336 -25.33 -21.07 -5.58
C GLY A 336 -24.22 -21.57 -4.70
N VAL A 337 -24.04 -20.91 -3.55
CA VAL A 337 -23.08 -21.29 -2.53
C VAL A 337 -23.81 -21.90 -1.33
N ILE A 338 -23.45 -23.12 -0.99
CA ILE A 338 -23.96 -23.82 0.19
C ILE A 338 -22.83 -23.97 1.22
N GLY A 339 -23.21 -23.91 2.49
CA GLY A 339 -22.35 -24.12 3.64
C GLY A 339 -21.97 -22.82 4.35
N SER A 340 -21.70 -22.95 5.66
CA SER A 340 -21.27 -21.83 6.52
C SER A 340 -19.78 -21.89 6.90
N LYS A 341 -19.20 -23.09 6.91
CA LYS A 341 -17.77 -23.32 7.26
C LYS A 341 -16.93 -23.77 6.06
N LYS A 342 -17.56 -24.55 5.16
CA LYS A 342 -16.96 -24.98 3.88
C LYS A 342 -17.90 -24.54 2.79
N PHE A 343 -17.54 -23.48 2.10
CA PHE A 343 -18.29 -22.99 0.97
C PHE A 343 -18.11 -23.93 -0.21
N ILE A 344 -19.24 -24.34 -0.81
CA ILE A 344 -19.25 -25.13 -2.04
C ILE A 344 -20.16 -24.39 -3.02
N TYR A 345 -19.58 -23.94 -4.15
CA TYR A 345 -20.34 -23.45 -5.28
C TYR A 345 -20.75 -24.64 -6.13
N ASP A 346 -22.03 -24.81 -6.36
CA ASP A 346 -22.57 -25.95 -7.07
C ASP A 346 -23.78 -25.56 -7.92
N LEU A 347 -24.21 -26.50 -8.79
CA LEU A 347 -25.37 -26.34 -9.66
C LEU A 347 -26.42 -27.39 -9.38
N TRP A 348 -27.68 -26.99 -9.49
CA TRP A 348 -28.85 -27.83 -9.33
C TRP A 348 -29.82 -27.64 -10.52
N GLY A 349 -30.56 -28.68 -10.85
CA GLY A 349 -31.61 -28.66 -11.85
C GLY A 349 -31.68 -29.98 -12.64
N ASP A 350 -32.74 -30.14 -13.43
CA ASP A 350 -32.93 -31.32 -14.26
C ASP A 350 -31.87 -31.42 -15.36
N THR A 351 -31.40 -30.29 -15.86
CA THR A 351 -30.27 -30.17 -16.79
C THR A 351 -29.02 -30.87 -16.27
N VAL A 352 -28.66 -30.63 -15.01
CA VAL A 352 -27.50 -31.26 -14.36
C VAL A 352 -27.68 -32.75 -14.21
N ASN A 353 -28.86 -33.15 -13.72
CA ASN A 353 -29.19 -34.56 -13.52
C ASN A 353 -29.22 -35.34 -14.85
N THR A 354 -29.72 -34.70 -15.93
CA THR A 354 -29.77 -35.31 -17.28
C THR A 354 -28.38 -35.47 -17.85
N ALA A 355 -27.51 -34.42 -17.77
CA ALA A 355 -26.12 -34.51 -18.22
C ALA A 355 -25.37 -35.67 -17.52
N ASN A 356 -25.54 -35.80 -16.19
CA ASN A 356 -24.93 -36.87 -15.42
C ASN A 356 -25.45 -38.30 -15.81
N ARG A 357 -26.70 -38.43 -16.23
CA ARG A 357 -27.25 -39.71 -16.67
C ARG A 357 -26.85 -40.11 -18.12
N LEU A 358 -26.45 -39.12 -18.93
CA LEU A 358 -26.01 -39.33 -20.30
C LEU A 358 -24.53 -39.78 -20.39
N GLU A 359 -23.78 -39.55 -19.35
CA GLU A 359 -22.42 -40.07 -19.23
C GLU A 359 -22.45 -41.55 -18.91
#